data_acf2f962a1c1461e4fa22cd386085502
#
_entry.id   acf2f962a1c1461e4fa22cd386085502
#
_cell.length_a   1.000
_cell.length_b   1.000
_cell.length_c   1.000
_cell.angle_alpha   90.00
_cell.angle_beta   90.00
_cell.angle_gamma   90.00
#
_symmetry.space_group_name_H-M   'P 1'
#
loop_
_entity.id
_entity.type
_entity.pdbx_description
1 polymer ?
#
loop_
_entity_poly.entity_id
_entity_poly.type
_entity_poly.pdbx_seq_one_letter_code
_entity_poly.pdbx_strand_id
1 'polypeptide(L)'
;IIVIGVGGAGNNAVNRMIDENISGVEFIGINTDSQALQFCKAPTAIQIGEKLTKGLGAGAQPEIGEKAAEENVEELTEAIKGADMVFVTCGMGGGTGTGAAPVVAKISKQMGILTVGVVTKPFRFEARTRRLMQNRVLRSLRRTWIHLL
;
A
#
# COMPACT_ATOMS: atom_id res chain seq x y z
N ILE A 1 14.25 -8.83 -3.03
CA ILE A 1 13.56 -7.52 -2.98
C ILE A 1 12.09 -7.71 -3.36
N ILE A 2 11.20 -7.18 -2.55
CA ILE A 2 9.75 -7.20 -2.81
C ILE A 2 9.27 -5.76 -3.02
N VAL A 3 8.47 -5.56 -4.06
CA VAL A 3 7.75 -4.30 -4.32
C VAL A 3 6.26 -4.52 -4.07
N ILE A 4 5.70 -3.76 -3.16
CA ILE A 4 4.30 -3.88 -2.74
C ILE A 4 3.52 -2.65 -3.17
N GLY A 5 2.53 -2.84 -4.02
CA GLY A 5 1.57 -1.80 -4.39
C GLY A 5 0.34 -1.85 -3.49
N VAL A 6 0.00 -0.74 -2.85
CA VAL A 6 -1.13 -0.65 -1.92
C VAL A 6 -2.19 0.32 -2.45
N GLY A 7 -3.40 -0.17 -2.60
CA GLY A 7 -4.52 0.58 -3.17
C GLY A 7 -4.43 0.76 -4.69
N GLY A 8 -5.35 1.49 -5.27
CA GLY A 8 -5.44 1.65 -6.74
C GLY A 8 -4.18 2.25 -7.35
N ALA A 9 -3.69 3.36 -6.82
CA ALA A 9 -2.49 4.02 -7.35
C ALA A 9 -1.22 3.18 -7.16
N GLY A 10 -1.09 2.50 -6.03
CA GLY A 10 0.04 1.60 -5.78
C GLY A 10 0.06 0.41 -6.73
N ASN A 11 -1.09 -0.20 -6.98
CA ASN A 11 -1.22 -1.30 -7.92
C ASN A 11 -0.99 -0.86 -9.37
N ASN A 12 -1.41 0.36 -9.74
CA ASN A 12 -1.08 0.93 -11.05
C ASN A 12 0.42 1.12 -11.23
N ALA A 13 1.13 1.57 -10.20
CA ALA A 13 2.58 1.70 -10.24
C ALA A 13 3.26 0.33 -10.42
N VAL A 14 2.83 -0.68 -9.70
CA VAL A 14 3.31 -2.06 -9.84
C VAL A 14 3.04 -2.60 -11.25
N ASN A 15 1.85 -2.40 -11.78
CA ASN A 15 1.51 -2.82 -13.14
C ASN A 15 2.45 -2.18 -14.18
N ARG A 16 2.75 -0.89 -14.03
CA ARG A 16 3.72 -0.22 -14.93
C ARG A 16 5.12 -0.79 -14.80
N MET A 17 5.59 -1.08 -13.60
CA MET A 17 6.90 -1.71 -13.41
C MET A 17 6.97 -3.08 -14.08
N ILE A 18 5.90 -3.86 -14.02
CA ILE A 18 5.79 -5.16 -14.70
C ILE A 18 5.81 -4.97 -16.23
N ASP A 19 5.06 -4.00 -16.75
CA ASP A 19 5.01 -3.69 -18.19
C ASP A 19 6.36 -3.19 -18.73
N GLU A 20 7.14 -2.49 -17.92
CA GLU A 20 8.51 -2.05 -18.25
C GLU A 20 9.56 -3.17 -18.07
N ASN A 21 9.12 -4.40 -17.79
CA ASN A 21 9.98 -5.57 -17.62
C ASN A 21 11.06 -5.41 -16.53
N ILE A 22 10.76 -4.72 -15.45
CA ILE A 22 11.66 -4.64 -14.30
C ILE A 22 11.84 -6.03 -13.72
N SER A 23 13.07 -6.52 -13.69
CA SER A 23 13.44 -7.86 -13.23
C SER A 23 14.20 -7.85 -11.90
N GLY A 24 14.34 -9.03 -11.29
CA GLY A 24 15.08 -9.20 -10.04
C GLY A 24 14.31 -8.78 -8.80
N VAL A 25 13.01 -8.53 -8.92
CA VAL A 25 12.12 -8.19 -7.81
C VAL A 25 10.84 -9.03 -7.88
N GLU A 26 10.25 -9.28 -6.72
CA GLU A 26 8.92 -9.86 -6.61
C GLU A 26 7.89 -8.73 -6.44
N PHE A 27 6.72 -8.90 -7.05
CA PHE A 27 5.64 -7.92 -6.96
C PHE A 27 4.45 -8.47 -6.20
N ILE A 28 3.91 -7.64 -5.31
CA ILE A 28 2.69 -7.92 -4.55
C ILE A 28 1.72 -6.75 -4.73
N GLY A 29 0.49 -7.06 -5.07
CA GLY A 29 -0.60 -6.08 -5.10
C GLY A 29 -1.54 -6.26 -3.91
N ILE A 30 -1.88 -5.19 -3.21
CA ILE A 30 -2.77 -5.18 -2.06
C ILE A 30 -3.90 -4.19 -2.30
N ASN A 31 -5.14 -4.61 -2.11
CA ASN A 31 -6.29 -3.72 -2.19
C ASN A 31 -7.45 -4.22 -1.32
N THR A 32 -8.34 -3.30 -0.93
CA THR A 32 -9.66 -3.58 -0.34
C THR A 32 -10.74 -3.77 -1.40
N ASP A 33 -10.53 -3.24 -2.59
CA ASP A 33 -11.44 -3.35 -3.73
C ASP A 33 -11.11 -4.60 -4.55
N SER A 34 -12.00 -5.60 -4.47
CA SER A 34 -11.82 -6.88 -5.15
C SER A 34 -11.88 -6.76 -6.68
N GLN A 35 -12.67 -5.85 -7.20
CA GLN A 35 -12.78 -5.62 -8.64
C GLN A 35 -11.51 -4.96 -9.18
N ALA A 36 -11.00 -3.93 -8.50
CA ALA A 36 -9.75 -3.29 -8.87
C ALA A 36 -8.57 -4.27 -8.80
N LEU A 37 -8.57 -5.17 -7.84
CA LEU A 37 -7.51 -6.18 -7.66
C LEU A 37 -7.42 -7.18 -8.81
N GLN A 38 -8.52 -7.44 -9.51
CA GLN A 38 -8.53 -8.29 -10.71
C GLN A 38 -7.66 -7.75 -11.85
N PHE A 39 -7.43 -6.44 -11.89
CA PHE A 39 -6.57 -5.80 -12.89
C PHE A 39 -5.10 -5.72 -12.46
N CYS A 40 -4.78 -6.18 -11.24
CA CYS A 40 -3.41 -6.24 -10.78
C CYS A 40 -2.64 -7.33 -11.51
N LYS A 41 -1.51 -6.95 -12.11
CA LYS A 41 -0.63 -7.86 -12.86
C LYS A 41 0.40 -8.56 -11.97
N ALA A 42 0.48 -8.21 -10.70
CA ALA A 42 1.40 -8.84 -9.76
C ALA A 42 1.08 -10.33 -9.61
N PRO A 43 2.10 -11.20 -9.56
CA PRO A 43 1.90 -12.64 -9.34
C PRO A 43 1.20 -12.97 -8.02
N THR A 44 1.38 -12.13 -7.01
CA THR A 44 0.70 -12.22 -5.72
C THR A 44 -0.22 -11.03 -5.55
N ALA A 45 -1.51 -11.28 -5.40
CA ALA A 45 -2.52 -10.26 -5.15
C ALA A 45 -3.27 -10.62 -3.87
N ILE A 46 -3.30 -9.69 -2.92
CA ILE A 46 -3.89 -9.89 -1.60
C ILE A 46 -5.06 -8.92 -1.41
N GLN A 47 -6.25 -9.47 -1.23
CA GLN A 47 -7.39 -8.68 -0.79
C GLN A 47 -7.35 -8.53 0.72
N ILE A 48 -7.38 -7.30 1.20
CA ILE A 48 -7.41 -7.00 2.64
C ILE A 48 -8.80 -6.51 3.06
N GLY A 49 -9.15 -6.76 4.31
CA GLY A 49 -10.37 -6.25 4.91
C GLY A 49 -11.65 -6.80 4.28
N GLU A 50 -11.67 -8.05 3.85
CA GLU A 50 -12.84 -8.68 3.22
C GLU A 50 -14.08 -8.63 4.13
N LYS A 51 -13.91 -8.94 5.41
CA LYS A 51 -15.01 -8.89 6.39
C LYS A 51 -15.50 -7.46 6.63
N LEU A 52 -14.59 -6.51 6.65
CA LEU A 52 -14.88 -5.11 6.92
C LEU A 52 -15.52 -4.40 5.71
N THR A 53 -14.97 -4.59 4.51
CA THR A 53 -15.37 -3.86 3.31
C THR A 53 -16.23 -4.64 2.33
N LYS A 54 -16.29 -5.97 2.48
CA LYS A 54 -16.96 -6.89 1.54
C LYS A 54 -16.49 -6.73 0.09
N GLY A 55 -15.23 -6.34 -0.09
CA GLY A 55 -14.64 -6.14 -1.41
C GLY A 55 -15.01 -4.82 -2.10
N LEU A 56 -15.71 -3.91 -1.42
CA LEU A 56 -16.19 -2.64 -2.00
C LEU A 56 -15.22 -1.48 -1.87
N GLY A 57 -14.03 -1.72 -1.30
CA GLY A 57 -13.04 -0.68 -1.10
C GLY A 57 -13.20 0.09 0.21
N ALA A 58 -12.32 1.04 0.46
CA ALA A 58 -12.27 1.81 1.71
C ALA A 58 -13.06 3.14 1.67
N GLY A 59 -13.73 3.45 0.56
CA GLY A 59 -14.57 4.65 0.43
C GLY A 59 -13.83 5.97 0.73
N ALA A 60 -12.55 6.08 0.35
CA ALA A 60 -11.69 7.23 0.66
C ALA A 60 -11.51 7.52 2.16
N GLN A 61 -11.70 6.51 3.01
CA GLN A 61 -11.53 6.60 4.47
C GLN A 61 -10.27 5.85 4.90
N PRO A 62 -9.18 6.54 5.28
CA PRO A 62 -7.92 5.91 5.69
C PRO A 62 -8.07 4.98 6.89
N GLU A 63 -8.96 5.28 7.82
CA GLU A 63 -9.24 4.46 8.99
C GLU A 63 -9.77 3.06 8.62
N ILE A 64 -10.53 2.99 7.53
CA ILE A 64 -11.03 1.70 6.99
C ILE A 64 -9.87 0.96 6.34
N GLY A 65 -9.00 1.64 5.59
CA GLY A 65 -7.80 1.05 5.00
C GLY A 65 -6.85 0.48 6.04
N GLU A 66 -6.63 1.20 7.13
CA GLU A 66 -5.82 0.76 8.27
C GLU A 66 -6.38 -0.52 8.90
N LYS A 67 -7.66 -0.51 9.29
CA LYS A 67 -8.34 -1.68 9.87
C LYS A 67 -8.39 -2.87 8.91
N ALA A 68 -8.55 -2.61 7.62
CA ALA A 68 -8.50 -3.66 6.61
C ALA A 68 -7.14 -4.37 6.57
N ALA A 69 -6.05 -3.62 6.65
CA ALA A 69 -4.71 -4.21 6.74
C ALA A 69 -4.49 -4.95 8.06
N GLU A 70 -4.99 -4.43 9.17
CA GLU A 70 -4.92 -5.09 10.48
C GLU A 70 -5.69 -6.42 10.51
N GLU A 71 -6.77 -6.54 9.76
CA GLU A 71 -7.52 -7.78 9.61
C GLU A 71 -6.68 -8.90 8.97
N ASN A 72 -5.73 -8.56 8.11
CA ASN A 72 -4.93 -9.50 7.32
C ASN A 72 -3.43 -9.51 7.69
N VAL A 73 -3.07 -9.14 8.92
CA VAL A 73 -1.66 -9.06 9.36
C VAL A 73 -0.91 -10.37 9.13
N GLU A 74 -1.51 -11.52 9.43
CA GLU A 74 -0.87 -12.83 9.28
C GLU A 74 -0.55 -13.13 7.81
N GLU A 75 -1.48 -12.88 6.91
CA GLU A 75 -1.31 -13.08 5.47
C GLU A 75 -0.26 -12.13 4.90
N LEU A 76 -0.27 -10.87 5.31
CA LEU A 76 0.73 -9.88 4.92
C LEU A 76 2.12 -10.25 5.43
N THR A 77 2.22 -10.71 6.66
CA THR A 77 3.48 -11.18 7.27
C THR A 77 4.06 -12.35 6.49
N GLU A 78 3.24 -13.33 6.16
CA GLU A 78 3.68 -14.51 5.39
C GLU A 78 4.13 -14.13 3.98
N ALA A 79 3.44 -13.20 3.33
CA ALA A 79 3.78 -12.74 1.98
C ALA A 79 5.14 -11.99 1.92
N ILE A 80 5.52 -11.32 3.01
CA ILE A 80 6.76 -10.52 3.10
C ILE A 80 7.93 -11.35 3.62
N LYS A 81 7.66 -12.48 4.25
CA LYS A 81 8.67 -13.32 4.91
C LYS A 81 9.80 -13.71 3.97
N GLY A 82 11.03 -13.58 4.47
CA GLY A 82 12.26 -13.90 3.71
C GLY A 82 12.77 -12.80 2.79
N ALA A 83 12.12 -11.64 2.75
CA ALA A 83 12.62 -10.49 2.00
C ALA A 83 13.81 -9.83 2.72
N ASP A 84 14.79 -9.38 1.94
CA ASP A 84 15.91 -8.56 2.44
C ASP A 84 15.54 -7.07 2.43
N MET A 85 14.72 -6.66 1.49
CA MET A 85 14.28 -5.28 1.30
C MET A 85 12.87 -5.24 0.74
N VAL A 86 12.06 -4.34 1.25
CA VAL A 86 10.68 -4.11 0.83
C VAL A 86 10.46 -2.66 0.43
N PHE A 87 9.95 -2.46 -0.77
CA PHE A 87 9.42 -1.18 -1.24
C PHE A 87 7.90 -1.19 -1.13
N VAL A 88 7.34 -0.21 -0.46
CA VAL A 88 5.87 -0.03 -0.38
C VAL A 88 5.50 1.21 -1.16
N THR A 89 4.70 1.05 -2.20
CA THR A 89 4.24 2.18 -3.03
C THR A 89 2.73 2.38 -2.92
N CYS A 90 2.32 3.63 -2.77
CA CYS A 90 0.91 4.00 -2.72
C CYS A 90 0.70 5.45 -3.15
N GLY A 91 -0.55 5.78 -3.47
CA GLY A 91 -0.99 7.17 -3.63
C GLY A 91 -1.60 7.68 -2.33
N MET A 92 -1.11 8.81 -1.83
CA MET A 92 -1.67 9.47 -0.66
C MET A 92 -2.94 10.25 -1.01
N GLY A 93 -3.90 10.27 -0.09
CA GLY A 93 -5.17 10.98 -0.23
C GLY A 93 -6.38 10.09 -0.58
N GLY A 94 -6.15 8.80 -0.84
CA GLY A 94 -7.20 7.79 -0.91
C GLY A 94 -7.42 7.08 0.44
N GLY A 95 -8.32 6.11 0.46
CA GLY A 95 -8.61 5.31 1.66
C GLY A 95 -7.60 4.19 1.87
N THR A 96 -7.54 3.25 0.94
CA THR A 96 -6.72 2.03 1.08
C THR A 96 -5.24 2.34 1.13
N GLY A 97 -4.70 3.08 0.14
CA GLY A 97 -3.26 3.39 0.09
C GLY A 97 -2.81 4.18 1.32
N THR A 98 -3.55 5.22 1.69
CA THR A 98 -3.24 6.09 2.82
C THR A 98 -3.29 5.36 4.16
N GLY A 99 -4.28 4.49 4.35
CA GLY A 99 -4.49 3.77 5.62
C GLY A 99 -3.68 2.48 5.74
N ALA A 100 -3.66 1.66 4.69
CA ALA A 100 -3.04 0.34 4.74
C ALA A 100 -1.52 0.35 4.55
N ALA A 101 -0.97 1.26 3.74
CA ALA A 101 0.47 1.29 3.49
C ALA A 101 1.32 1.46 4.76
N PRO A 102 0.95 2.31 5.74
CA PRO A 102 1.66 2.38 7.02
C PRO A 102 1.67 1.07 7.79
N VAL A 103 0.58 0.33 7.77
CA VAL A 103 0.48 -0.97 8.45
C VAL A 103 1.40 -1.99 7.79
N VAL A 104 1.39 -2.07 6.46
CA VAL A 104 2.30 -2.93 5.69
C VAL A 104 3.76 -2.60 5.99
N ALA A 105 4.11 -1.32 5.98
CA ALA A 105 5.47 -0.87 6.30
C ALA A 105 5.88 -1.21 7.74
N LYS A 106 4.96 -1.07 8.69
CA LYS A 106 5.19 -1.43 10.09
C LYS A 106 5.43 -2.93 10.24
N ILE A 107 4.65 -3.78 9.58
CA ILE A 107 4.83 -5.23 9.59
C ILE A 107 6.23 -5.59 9.07
N SER A 108 6.61 -5.07 7.91
CA SER A 108 7.93 -5.29 7.31
C SER A 108 9.06 -4.86 8.24
N LYS A 109 8.94 -3.68 8.84
CA LYS A 109 9.93 -3.14 9.77
C LYS A 109 10.04 -3.96 11.06
N GLN A 110 8.94 -4.44 11.61
CA GLN A 110 8.92 -5.31 12.80
C GLN A 110 9.59 -6.66 12.54
N MET A 111 9.62 -7.12 11.30
CA MET A 111 10.34 -8.32 10.86
C MET A 111 11.84 -8.08 10.65
N GLY A 112 12.35 -6.88 10.90
CA GLY A 112 13.75 -6.51 10.70
C GLY A 112 14.14 -6.29 9.24
N ILE A 113 13.17 -6.10 8.35
CA ILE A 113 13.39 -5.90 6.91
C ILE A 113 13.59 -4.41 6.62
N LEU A 114 14.58 -4.09 5.80
CA LEU A 114 14.77 -2.72 5.30
C LEU A 114 13.56 -2.31 4.46
N THR A 115 12.86 -1.27 4.90
CA THR A 115 11.59 -0.85 4.30
C THR A 115 11.69 0.57 3.75
N VAL A 116 11.36 0.74 2.47
CA VAL A 116 11.36 2.03 1.76
C VAL A 116 9.96 2.31 1.26
N GLY A 117 9.41 3.48 1.60
CA GLY A 117 8.14 3.95 1.07
C GLY A 117 8.33 4.90 -0.11
N VAL A 118 7.62 4.63 -1.19
CA VAL A 118 7.55 5.51 -2.37
C VAL A 118 6.11 5.94 -2.55
N VAL A 119 5.83 7.19 -2.27
CA VAL A 119 4.45 7.69 -2.23
C VAL A 119 4.26 8.89 -3.15
N THR A 120 3.12 8.94 -3.82
CA THR A 120 2.68 10.13 -4.55
C THR A 120 1.82 11.00 -3.65
N LYS A 121 2.00 12.30 -3.77
CA LYS A 121 1.19 13.30 -3.04
C LYS A 121 0.11 13.85 -3.97
N PRO A 122 -1.11 14.14 -3.44
CA PRO A 122 -2.11 14.83 -4.24
C PRO A 122 -1.62 16.22 -4.65
N PHE A 123 -1.93 16.62 -5.87
CA PHE A 123 -1.63 17.95 -6.39
C PHE A 123 -2.38 19.05 -5.63
N ARG A 124 -1.91 20.29 -5.75
CA ARG A 124 -2.52 21.45 -5.05
C ARG A 124 -3.96 21.70 -5.45
N PHE A 125 -4.36 21.31 -6.65
CA PHE A 125 -5.71 21.45 -7.19
C PHE A 125 -6.66 20.29 -6.81
N GLU A 126 -6.12 19.21 -6.20
CA GLU A 126 -6.96 18.15 -5.66
C GLU A 126 -7.65 18.60 -4.37
N ALA A 127 -8.81 18.03 -4.08
CA ALA A 127 -9.69 18.48 -3.01
C ALA A 127 -8.96 18.64 -1.66
N ARG A 128 -9.29 19.72 -0.96
CA ARG A 128 -8.71 20.11 0.33
C ARG A 128 -8.70 18.97 1.36
N THR A 129 -9.70 18.11 1.31
CA THR A 129 -9.85 16.92 2.16
C THR A 129 -8.71 15.93 1.97
N ARG A 130 -8.27 15.67 0.73
CA ARG A 130 -7.15 14.76 0.43
C ARG A 130 -5.84 15.28 1.01
N ARG A 131 -5.61 16.58 1.01
CA ARG A 131 -4.42 17.21 1.61
C ARG A 131 -4.39 17.11 3.13
N LEU A 132 -5.53 17.25 3.79
CA LEU A 132 -5.63 17.10 5.25
C LEU A 132 -5.35 15.66 5.69
N MET A 133 -5.88 14.68 4.97
CA MET A 133 -5.61 13.26 5.20
C MET A 133 -4.12 12.94 5.03
N GLN A 134 -3.51 13.46 3.96
CA GLN A 134 -2.08 13.30 3.70
C GLN A 134 -1.23 13.81 4.88
N ASN A 135 -1.50 15.01 5.40
CA ASN A 135 -0.70 15.60 6.47
C ASN A 135 -0.77 14.81 7.77
N ARG A 136 -1.91 14.22 8.10
CA ARG A 136 -2.06 13.32 9.25
C ARG A 136 -1.17 12.10 9.13
N VAL A 137 -1.22 11.45 7.99
CA VAL A 137 -0.49 10.19 7.74
C VAL A 137 1.00 10.42 7.59
N LEU A 138 1.43 11.48 6.91
CA LEU A 138 2.85 11.83 6.79
C LEU A 138 3.49 12.14 8.15
N ARG A 139 2.75 12.71 9.10
CA ARG A 139 3.24 12.89 10.48
C ARG A 139 3.42 11.54 11.20
N SER A 140 2.52 10.62 10.99
CA SER A 140 2.61 9.24 11.49
C SER A 140 3.77 8.49 10.85
N LEU A 141 3.99 8.69 9.55
CA LEU A 141 5.02 8.00 8.76
C LEU A 141 6.43 8.55 8.97
N ARG A 142 6.60 9.80 9.39
CA ARG A 142 7.94 10.40 9.63
C ARG A 142 8.85 9.55 10.54
N ARG A 143 8.28 8.72 11.37
CA ARG A 143 9.01 7.78 12.21
C ARG A 143 9.33 6.44 11.52
N THR A 144 8.80 6.18 10.34
CA THR A 144 8.82 4.87 9.69
C THR A 144 9.39 4.87 8.28
N TRP A 145 9.48 6.02 7.60
CA TRP A 145 9.78 6.10 6.18
C TRP A 145 10.99 6.98 5.86
N ILE A 146 11.83 6.51 4.93
CA ILE A 146 12.75 7.36 4.18
C ILE A 146 11.92 8.00 3.06
N HIS A 147 11.87 9.33 3.05
CA HIS A 147 11.20 10.11 2.01
C HIS A 147 12.04 10.05 0.72
N LEU A 148 11.49 9.48 -0.33
CA LEU A 148 11.87 9.80 -1.68
C LEU A 148 10.67 10.45 -2.37
N LEU A 149 10.87 11.67 -2.79
CA LEU A 149 9.94 12.43 -3.62
C LEU A 149 9.96 11.90 -5.04
#